data_3777005e796b5a6f7963b8e14efec1e5
#
_entry.id   3777005e796b5a6f7963b8e14efec1e5
#
_cell.length_a   1.000
_cell.length_b   1.000
_cell.length_c   1.000
_cell.angle_alpha   90.00
_cell.angle_beta   90.00
_cell.angle_gamma   90.00
#
_symmetry.space_group_name_H-M   'P 1'
#
loop_
_entity.id
_entity.type
_entity.pdbx_description
1 polymer ?
#
loop_
_entity_poly.entity_id
_entity_poly.type
_entity_poly.pdbx_seq_one_letter_code
_entity_poly.pdbx_strand_id
1 'polypeptide(L)'
;EKSHLVPNEVLIPQDIDEEAVKALVDSKILKPQRGEKKQLVNLAIKNARVSLEQKFNLLEKSVEKTQGAIENLGRLLQIPTPVRIESFDNSNIMGTSPVSAMVVFVNGKPSKKDYRKYKIKTVVGPDDYASMREVIRRRYG
;
A
#
# COMPACT_ATOMS: atom_id res chain seq x y z
N GLU A 1 -23.45 8.31 12.56
CA GLU A 1 -22.74 9.12 13.61
C GLU A 1 -22.46 8.20 14.79
N LYS A 2 -21.19 7.79 14.98
CA LYS A 2 -20.77 7.13 16.21
C LYS A 2 -20.53 8.24 17.22
N SER A 3 -21.45 8.45 18.16
CA SER A 3 -21.22 9.30 19.32
C SER A 3 -20.04 8.75 20.11
N HIS A 4 -18.88 9.35 19.99
CA HIS A 4 -17.76 9.05 20.88
C HIS A 4 -18.10 9.58 22.27
N LEU A 5 -18.44 8.66 23.18
CA LEU A 5 -18.61 9.00 24.60
C LEU A 5 -17.26 9.52 25.12
N VAL A 6 -17.22 10.80 25.47
CA VAL A 6 -16.04 11.41 26.11
C VAL A 6 -15.91 10.79 27.51
N PRO A 7 -14.76 10.18 27.87
CA PRO A 7 -14.58 9.57 29.17
C PRO A 7 -14.49 10.63 30.27
N ASN A 8 -14.96 10.31 31.48
CA ASN A 8 -14.87 11.23 32.62
C ASN A 8 -13.42 11.47 33.09
N GLU A 9 -12.56 10.49 32.92
CA GLU A 9 -11.14 10.55 33.29
C GLU A 9 -10.24 10.07 32.15
N VAL A 10 -9.13 10.77 31.92
CA VAL A 10 -8.06 10.41 30.99
C VAL A 10 -6.77 10.23 31.78
N LEU A 11 -6.14 9.07 31.65
CA LEU A 11 -4.86 8.79 32.30
C LEU A 11 -3.72 9.02 31.31
N ILE A 12 -2.74 9.85 31.68
CA ILE A 12 -1.60 10.15 30.84
C ILE A 12 -0.27 9.81 31.51
N PRO A 13 0.80 9.54 30.73
CA PRO A 13 2.17 9.41 31.23
C PRO A 13 2.69 10.70 31.88
N GLN A 14 3.76 10.60 32.67
CA GLN A 14 4.36 11.76 33.35
C GLN A 14 4.97 12.80 32.41
N ASP A 15 5.49 12.34 31.29
CA ASP A 15 6.20 13.09 30.26
C ASP A 15 5.29 13.81 29.25
N ILE A 16 3.97 13.56 29.32
CA ILE A 16 3.00 14.24 28.46
C ILE A 16 2.55 15.57 29.11
N ASP A 17 2.47 16.60 28.31
CA ASP A 17 1.95 17.90 28.77
C ASP A 17 0.42 17.82 29.05
N GLU A 18 0.06 18.08 30.28
CA GLU A 18 -1.32 18.02 30.76
C GLU A 18 -2.19 19.11 30.12
N GLU A 19 -1.66 20.31 29.96
CA GLU A 19 -2.41 21.43 29.38
C GLU A 19 -2.72 21.22 27.90
N ALA A 20 -1.76 20.66 27.17
CA ALA A 20 -1.99 20.28 25.78
C ALA A 20 -3.11 19.23 25.64
N VAL A 21 -3.21 18.29 26.59
CA VAL A 21 -4.29 17.28 26.57
C VAL A 21 -5.63 17.89 26.98
N LYS A 22 -5.65 18.79 27.98
CA LYS A 22 -6.87 19.50 28.39
C LYS A 22 -7.47 20.36 27.29
N ALA A 23 -6.65 20.91 26.41
CA ALA A 23 -7.12 21.66 25.24
C ALA A 23 -7.86 20.79 24.20
N LEU A 24 -7.65 19.47 24.24
CA LEU A 24 -8.22 18.53 23.27
C LEU A 24 -9.45 17.77 23.78
N VAL A 25 -9.56 17.59 25.10
CA VAL A 25 -10.63 16.78 25.70
C VAL A 25 -11.16 17.45 26.97
N ASP A 26 -12.48 17.49 27.09
CA ASP A 26 -13.17 17.97 28.31
C ASP A 26 -13.33 16.80 29.30
N SER A 27 -12.21 16.42 29.94
CA SER A 27 -12.12 15.28 30.86
C SER A 27 -11.16 15.60 32.00
N LYS A 28 -11.33 14.94 33.13
CA LYS A 28 -10.36 15.01 34.22
C LYS A 28 -9.07 14.31 33.83
N ILE A 29 -7.96 15.02 33.73
CA ILE A 29 -6.65 14.47 33.41
C ILE A 29 -5.96 14.00 34.69
N LEU A 30 -5.38 12.80 34.68
CA LEU A 30 -4.64 12.23 35.80
C LEU A 30 -3.28 11.70 35.34
N LYS A 31 -2.24 11.97 36.12
CA LYS A 31 -0.88 11.44 35.97
C LYS A 31 -0.58 10.44 37.11
N PRO A 32 -1.01 9.18 36.99
CA PRO A 32 -0.84 8.22 38.09
C PRO A 32 0.64 7.84 38.26
N GLN A 33 1.11 7.83 39.51
CA GLN A 33 2.48 7.44 39.85
C GLN A 33 2.58 6.00 40.35
N ARG A 34 1.49 5.43 40.90
CA ARG A 34 1.43 4.08 41.49
C ARG A 34 0.03 3.47 41.38
N GLY A 35 -0.07 2.17 41.67
CA GLY A 35 -1.34 1.43 41.67
C GLY A 35 -1.85 1.05 40.28
N GLU A 36 -3.10 0.59 40.23
CA GLU A 36 -3.72 0.06 39.00
C GLU A 36 -3.76 1.07 37.84
N LYS A 37 -4.07 2.33 38.12
CA LYS A 37 -4.09 3.38 37.11
C LYS A 37 -2.71 3.57 36.43
N LYS A 38 -1.61 3.42 37.20
CA LYS A 38 -0.25 3.43 36.64
C LYS A 38 0.02 2.21 35.77
N GLN A 39 -0.47 1.05 36.17
CA GLN A 39 -0.34 -0.19 35.37
C GLN A 39 -1.08 -0.05 34.03
N LEU A 40 -2.28 0.55 34.04
CA LEU A 40 -3.03 0.84 32.80
C LEU A 40 -2.26 1.77 31.86
N VAL A 41 -1.66 2.84 32.38
CA VAL A 41 -0.81 3.73 31.56
C VAL A 41 0.39 2.97 31.00
N ASN A 42 1.07 2.16 31.80
CA ASN A 42 2.21 1.36 31.32
C ASN A 42 1.79 0.35 30.24
N LEU A 43 0.62 -0.27 30.39
CA LEU A 43 0.07 -1.18 29.38
C LEU A 43 -0.24 -0.43 28.08
N ALA A 44 -0.84 0.75 28.17
CA ALA A 44 -1.13 1.59 27.00
C ALA A 44 0.16 2.00 26.27
N ILE A 45 1.20 2.40 27.01
CA ILE A 45 2.53 2.72 26.43
C ILE A 45 3.13 1.50 25.73
N LYS A 46 3.07 0.33 26.37
CA LYS A 46 3.56 -0.93 25.76
C LYS A 46 2.83 -1.25 24.47
N ASN A 47 1.50 -1.16 24.47
CA ASN A 47 0.68 -1.41 23.28
C ASN A 47 0.97 -0.40 22.16
N ALA A 48 1.14 0.88 22.51
CA ALA A 48 1.50 1.92 21.55
C ALA A 48 2.88 1.64 20.90
N ARG A 49 3.88 1.22 21.67
CA ARG A 49 5.21 0.85 21.15
C ARG A 49 5.13 -0.34 20.20
N VAL A 50 4.43 -1.41 20.58
CA VAL A 50 4.25 -2.58 19.71
C VAL A 50 3.54 -2.21 18.41
N SER A 51 2.49 -1.40 18.49
CA SER A 51 1.76 -0.93 17.30
C SER A 51 2.65 -0.07 16.39
N LEU A 52 3.49 0.77 16.97
CA LEU A 52 4.44 1.60 16.24
C LEU A 52 5.50 0.75 15.53
N GLU A 53 6.10 -0.22 16.22
CA GLU A 53 7.06 -1.16 15.66
C GLU A 53 6.46 -1.96 14.48
N GLN A 54 5.25 -2.48 14.67
CA GLN A 54 4.54 -3.19 13.59
C GLN A 54 4.32 -2.29 12.37
N LYS A 55 3.95 -1.02 12.58
CA LYS A 55 3.75 -0.07 11.51
C LYS A 55 5.05 0.26 10.77
N PHE A 56 6.16 0.43 11.48
CA PHE A 56 7.47 0.63 10.87
C PHE A 56 7.90 -0.58 10.04
N ASN A 57 7.80 -1.79 10.60
CA ASN A 57 8.13 -3.02 9.89
C ASN A 57 7.30 -3.22 8.61
N LEU A 58 6.02 -2.85 8.62
CA LEU A 58 5.17 -2.88 7.43
C LEU A 58 5.61 -1.85 6.38
N LEU A 59 6.01 -0.66 6.80
CA LEU A 59 6.53 0.38 5.90
C LEU A 59 7.85 -0.04 5.25
N GLU A 60 8.81 -0.56 6.02
CA GLU A 60 10.08 -1.06 5.50
C GLU A 60 9.86 -2.18 4.47
N LYS A 61 9.05 -3.19 4.81
CA LYS A 61 8.68 -4.27 3.87
C LYS A 61 7.97 -3.74 2.62
N SER A 62 7.18 -2.68 2.74
CA SER A 62 6.53 -2.05 1.58
C SER A 62 7.52 -1.35 0.67
N VAL A 63 8.50 -0.64 1.24
CA VAL A 63 9.59 0.01 0.48
C VAL A 63 10.45 -1.03 -0.22
N GLU A 64 10.84 -2.09 0.48
CA GLU A 64 11.64 -3.18 -0.10
C GLU A 64 10.92 -3.87 -1.25
N LYS A 65 9.62 -4.17 -1.09
CA LYS A 65 8.79 -4.81 -2.12
C LYS A 65 8.51 -3.92 -3.34
N THR A 66 8.62 -2.61 -3.22
CA THR A 66 8.35 -1.67 -4.31
C THR A 66 9.63 -1.13 -4.91
N GLN A 67 10.30 -0.25 -4.19
CA GLN A 67 11.52 0.42 -4.66
C GLN A 67 12.67 -0.58 -4.82
N GLY A 68 12.91 -1.42 -3.83
CA GLY A 68 13.97 -2.44 -3.88
C GLY A 68 13.76 -3.43 -5.04
N ALA A 69 12.51 -3.79 -5.34
CA ALA A 69 12.21 -4.70 -6.45
C ALA A 69 12.55 -4.10 -7.82
N ILE A 70 12.22 -2.83 -8.07
CA ILE A 70 12.54 -2.20 -9.35
C ILE A 70 14.05 -1.91 -9.51
N GLU A 71 14.75 -1.58 -8.43
CA GLU A 71 16.20 -1.42 -8.43
C GLU A 71 16.90 -2.75 -8.74
N ASN A 72 16.46 -3.85 -8.13
CA ASN A 72 16.95 -5.19 -8.43
C ASN A 72 16.68 -5.57 -9.90
N LEU A 73 15.48 -5.28 -10.40
CA LEU A 73 15.15 -5.52 -11.81
C LEU A 73 16.07 -4.75 -12.75
N GLY A 74 16.33 -3.48 -12.49
CA GLY A 74 17.27 -2.67 -13.26
C GLY A 74 18.66 -3.27 -13.27
N ARG A 75 19.14 -3.72 -12.10
CA ARG A 75 20.46 -4.36 -11.96
C ARG A 75 20.56 -5.69 -12.72
N LEU A 76 19.53 -6.55 -12.61
CA LEU A 76 19.49 -7.84 -13.30
C LEU A 76 19.46 -7.69 -14.81
N LEU A 77 18.74 -6.69 -15.32
CA LEU A 77 18.63 -6.42 -16.75
C LEU A 77 19.77 -5.52 -17.28
N GLN A 78 20.65 -5.02 -16.43
CA GLN A 78 21.73 -4.08 -16.75
C GLN A 78 21.21 -2.80 -17.44
N ILE A 79 20.08 -2.29 -16.97
CA ILE A 79 19.45 -1.04 -17.41
C ILE A 79 19.31 -0.07 -16.24
N PRO A 80 19.12 1.23 -16.48
CA PRO A 80 18.73 2.17 -15.43
C PRO A 80 17.45 1.68 -14.71
N THR A 81 17.33 1.99 -13.41
CA THR A 81 16.14 1.61 -12.62
C THR A 81 14.86 2.03 -13.34
N PRO A 82 13.98 1.10 -13.73
CA PRO A 82 12.81 1.42 -14.54
C PRO A 82 11.77 2.18 -13.70
N VAL A 83 11.44 3.38 -14.16
CA VAL A 83 10.39 4.22 -13.55
C VAL A 83 9.00 3.70 -13.89
N ARG A 84 8.84 3.16 -15.10
CA ARG A 84 7.57 2.63 -15.61
C ARG A 84 7.77 1.24 -16.18
N ILE A 85 6.92 0.31 -15.77
CA ILE A 85 6.90 -1.07 -16.24
C ILE A 85 5.49 -1.35 -16.76
N GLU A 86 5.38 -1.84 -17.98
CA GLU A 86 4.13 -2.31 -18.55
C GLU A 86 4.23 -3.82 -18.80
N SER A 87 3.26 -4.56 -18.33
CA SER A 87 3.17 -6.01 -18.53
C SER A 87 1.87 -6.34 -19.24
N PHE A 88 1.96 -7.25 -20.20
CA PHE A 88 0.86 -7.66 -21.06
C PHE A 88 0.57 -9.14 -20.82
N ASP A 89 -0.70 -9.47 -20.77
CA ASP A 89 -1.17 -10.85 -20.65
C ASP A 89 -2.31 -11.09 -21.64
N ASN A 90 -2.20 -12.14 -22.44
CA ASN A 90 -3.21 -12.53 -23.40
C ASN A 90 -4.14 -13.58 -22.79
N SER A 91 -5.44 -13.36 -22.90
CA SER A 91 -6.46 -14.29 -22.46
C SER A 91 -7.36 -14.66 -23.64
N ASN A 92 -7.57 -15.97 -23.81
CA ASN A 92 -8.36 -16.53 -24.88
C ASN A 92 -9.39 -17.49 -24.30
N ILE A 93 -10.68 -17.21 -24.47
CA ILE A 93 -11.75 -18.09 -24.03
C ILE A 93 -12.14 -19.00 -25.21
N MET A 94 -11.56 -20.20 -25.28
CA MET A 94 -11.87 -21.22 -26.27
C MET A 94 -11.88 -20.73 -27.74
N GLY A 95 -10.95 -19.83 -28.11
CA GLY A 95 -10.87 -19.26 -29.45
C GLY A 95 -11.85 -18.14 -29.75
N THR A 96 -12.70 -17.74 -28.81
CA THR A 96 -13.65 -16.64 -28.99
C THR A 96 -13.25 -15.40 -28.20
N SER A 97 -13.35 -14.22 -28.83
CA SER A 97 -13.09 -12.92 -28.22
C SER A 97 -11.74 -12.78 -27.50
N PRO A 98 -10.61 -12.98 -28.21
CA PRO A 98 -9.30 -12.84 -27.59
C PRO A 98 -9.09 -11.40 -27.08
N VAL A 99 -8.56 -11.29 -25.88
CA VAL A 99 -8.27 -10.01 -25.24
C VAL A 99 -6.87 -10.03 -24.64
N SER A 100 -6.24 -8.86 -24.59
CA SER A 100 -5.01 -8.65 -23.83
C SER A 100 -5.23 -7.60 -22.76
N ALA A 101 -4.75 -7.89 -21.55
CA ALA A 101 -4.70 -6.94 -20.46
C ALA A 101 -3.30 -6.32 -20.38
N MET A 102 -3.25 -5.01 -20.15
CA MET A 102 -2.02 -4.30 -19.82
C MET A 102 -2.11 -3.78 -18.40
N VAL A 103 -1.19 -4.21 -17.55
CA VAL A 103 -0.99 -3.67 -16.22
C VAL A 103 0.23 -2.76 -16.19
N VAL A 104 0.18 -1.74 -15.36
CA VAL A 104 1.21 -0.71 -15.31
C VAL A 104 1.68 -0.50 -13.89
N PHE A 105 2.99 -0.46 -13.70
CA PHE A 105 3.63 -0.07 -12.46
C PHE A 105 4.42 1.23 -12.69
N VAL A 106 4.30 2.16 -11.76
CA VAL A 106 5.08 3.40 -11.74
C VAL A 106 5.80 3.50 -10.40
N ASN A 107 7.12 3.66 -10.43
CA ASN A 107 7.96 3.64 -9.23
C ASN A 107 7.67 2.42 -8.33
N GLY A 108 7.54 1.23 -8.93
CA GLY A 108 7.28 -0.03 -8.24
C GLY A 108 5.85 -0.21 -7.70
N LYS A 109 4.95 0.75 -7.90
CA LYS A 109 3.55 0.70 -7.42
C LYS A 109 2.56 0.55 -8.56
N PRO A 110 1.49 -0.26 -8.39
CA PRO A 110 0.45 -0.40 -9.41
C PRO A 110 -0.23 0.93 -9.74
N SER A 111 -0.25 1.30 -11.02
CA SER A 111 -0.95 2.48 -11.53
C SER A 111 -2.25 2.07 -12.21
N LYS A 112 -3.29 1.79 -11.44
CA LYS A 112 -4.57 1.25 -11.95
C LYS A 112 -5.24 2.16 -13.00
N LYS A 113 -5.05 3.48 -12.92
CA LYS A 113 -5.56 4.44 -13.92
C LYS A 113 -4.98 4.23 -15.31
N ASP A 114 -3.79 3.64 -15.39
CA ASP A 114 -3.06 3.40 -16.65
C ASP A 114 -3.32 1.99 -17.21
N TYR A 115 -4.03 1.13 -16.51
CA TYR A 115 -4.39 -0.21 -17.00
C TYR A 115 -5.25 -0.11 -18.25
N ARG A 116 -5.02 -1.02 -19.20
CA ARG A 116 -5.76 -1.05 -20.47
C ARG A 116 -6.18 -2.48 -20.78
N LYS A 117 -7.27 -2.59 -21.50
CA LYS A 117 -7.77 -3.84 -22.10
C LYS A 117 -7.81 -3.65 -23.61
N TYR A 118 -7.20 -4.57 -24.34
CA TYR A 118 -7.18 -4.60 -25.80
C TYR A 118 -8.02 -5.77 -26.30
N LYS A 119 -9.06 -5.49 -27.06
CA LYS A 119 -9.72 -6.54 -27.86
C LYS A 119 -8.82 -6.79 -29.09
N ILE A 120 -8.46 -8.03 -29.32
CA ILE A 120 -7.71 -8.46 -30.52
C ILE A 120 -8.65 -8.37 -31.72
N LYS A 121 -8.18 -7.79 -32.82
CA LYS A 121 -9.03 -7.48 -34.00
C LYS A 121 -8.58 -8.18 -35.26
N THR A 122 -7.28 -8.44 -35.43
CA THR A 122 -6.70 -8.89 -36.70
C THR A 122 -6.28 -10.35 -36.66
N VAL A 123 -6.24 -10.96 -35.49
CA VAL A 123 -5.78 -12.36 -35.30
C VAL A 123 -6.99 -13.29 -35.27
N VAL A 124 -6.96 -14.31 -36.11
CA VAL A 124 -7.99 -15.35 -36.17
C VAL A 124 -7.41 -16.64 -35.55
N GLY A 125 -8.12 -17.21 -34.58
CA GLY A 125 -7.69 -18.40 -33.88
C GLY A 125 -6.72 -18.14 -32.70
N PRO A 126 -6.24 -19.19 -32.03
CA PRO A 126 -5.36 -19.09 -30.87
C PRO A 126 -3.90 -18.87 -31.31
N ASP A 127 -3.52 -17.63 -31.56
CA ASP A 127 -2.14 -17.23 -31.85
C ASP A 127 -1.71 -16.10 -30.89
N ASP A 128 -1.02 -16.49 -29.82
CA ASP A 128 -0.58 -15.57 -28.78
C ASP A 128 0.51 -14.61 -29.27
N TYR A 129 1.39 -15.06 -30.19
CA TYR A 129 2.44 -14.21 -30.75
C TYR A 129 1.87 -13.12 -31.67
N ALA A 130 0.93 -13.47 -32.52
CA ALA A 130 0.25 -12.50 -33.39
C ALA A 130 -0.60 -11.53 -32.56
N SER A 131 -1.30 -12.03 -31.54
CA SER A 131 -2.07 -11.21 -30.60
C SER A 131 -1.19 -10.21 -29.85
N MET A 132 -0.07 -10.65 -29.30
CA MET A 132 0.90 -9.78 -28.63
C MET A 132 1.47 -8.74 -29.59
N ARG A 133 1.82 -9.15 -30.81
CA ARG A 133 2.31 -8.20 -31.84
C ARG A 133 1.29 -7.13 -32.17
N GLU A 134 0.01 -7.48 -32.31
CA GLU A 134 -1.07 -6.51 -32.52
C GLU A 134 -1.13 -5.50 -31.37
N VAL A 135 -1.14 -6.00 -30.12
CA VAL A 135 -1.25 -5.14 -28.93
C VAL A 135 -0.07 -4.19 -28.81
N ILE A 136 1.15 -4.69 -28.96
CA ILE A 136 2.36 -3.87 -28.88
C ILE A 136 2.39 -2.79 -29.96
N ARG A 137 2.01 -3.11 -31.20
CA ARG A 137 1.89 -2.10 -32.27
C ARG A 137 0.85 -1.04 -31.94
N ARG A 138 -0.30 -1.41 -31.41
CA ARG A 138 -1.36 -0.46 -31.04
C ARG A 138 -1.00 0.39 -29.83
N ARG A 139 -0.08 -0.07 -28.99
CA ARG A 139 0.37 0.66 -27.81
C ARG A 139 1.50 1.66 -28.13
N TYR A 140 2.43 1.27 -29.01
CA TYR A 140 3.68 1.99 -29.21
C TYR A 140 3.91 2.44 -30.67
N GLY A 141 3.14 1.96 -31.64
CA GLY A 141 3.15 2.41 -33.05
C GLY A 141 2.09 3.45 -33.26
#